data_2c009d4d45f6ec6bea1f3df86ee358f6
#
_entry.id   2c009d4d45f6ec6bea1f3df86ee358f6
#
_cell.length_a   1.000
_cell.length_b   1.000
_cell.length_c   1.000
_cell.angle_alpha   90.00
_cell.angle_beta   90.00
_cell.angle_gamma   90.00
#
_symmetry.space_group_name_H-M   'P 1'
#
loop_
_entity.id
_entity.type
_entity.pdbx_description
1 polymer ?
#
loop_
_entity_poly.entity_id
_entity_poly.type
_entity_poly.pdbx_seq_one_letter_code
_entity_poly.pdbx_strand_id
1 'polypeptide(L)'
;MDERTLGSKRIKVMRVTILQPSYLPWLGYFEQMSRSDKFVLLDDVQYTRRDWRNRNRVRVNKGWSWLTVPVLQKNKFSQSLLETRIDNSVPWRKKHLLTLRQHYCKTPFFEKYFYRCQKVYEKDWEFLFDLCLETIILLKEELGIETPLLRSSQMKTSGEKTERLLSICRELGATHYLSGEAASDYILEEDFSSQNIELEYQKYEHPVYPQRYPGFVPQLSAIDLLFNCGEKSLDILRQVEPIRCS
;
A
#
# COMPACT_ATOMS: atom_id res chain seq x y z
N MET A 1 -8.97 26.81 -50.34
CA MET A 1 -9.91 26.77 -49.20
C MET A 1 -9.33 25.86 -48.15
N ASP A 2 -9.05 26.44 -47.05
CA ASP A 2 -8.03 26.04 -46.07
C ASP A 2 -8.71 25.21 -44.97
N GLU A 3 -8.49 23.92 -44.96
CA GLU A 3 -8.88 23.08 -43.82
C GLU A 3 -7.73 23.03 -42.79
N ARG A 4 -7.84 23.88 -41.78
CA ARG A 4 -6.96 23.86 -40.64
C ARG A 4 -7.35 22.67 -39.76
N THR A 5 -6.63 21.59 -39.88
CA THR A 5 -6.67 20.47 -38.95
C THR A 5 -6.00 20.92 -37.65
N LEU A 6 -6.79 21.35 -36.67
CA LEU A 6 -6.35 21.55 -35.31
C LEU A 6 -6.03 20.18 -34.71
N GLY A 7 -4.74 19.85 -34.69
CA GLY A 7 -4.25 18.66 -34.00
C GLY A 7 -4.54 18.75 -32.52
N SER A 8 -5.53 18.01 -32.05
CA SER A 8 -5.76 17.81 -30.62
C SER A 8 -4.53 17.09 -30.06
N LYS A 9 -3.65 17.79 -29.35
CA LYS A 9 -2.65 17.16 -28.49
C LYS A 9 -3.41 16.28 -27.50
N ARG A 10 -3.33 14.97 -27.66
CA ARG A 10 -3.79 14.04 -26.63
C ARG A 10 -3.01 14.38 -25.36
N ILE A 11 -3.68 14.97 -24.38
CA ILE A 11 -3.10 15.18 -23.07
C ILE A 11 -2.76 13.78 -22.52
N LYS A 12 -1.47 13.53 -22.29
CA LYS A 12 -1.05 12.24 -21.74
C LYS A 12 -1.61 12.14 -20.33
N VAL A 13 -2.44 11.14 -20.09
CA VAL A 13 -2.95 10.84 -18.74
C VAL A 13 -1.75 10.57 -17.83
N MET A 14 -1.70 11.27 -16.68
CA MET A 14 -0.74 11.04 -15.61
C MET A 14 -1.55 10.81 -14.33
N ARG A 15 -1.71 9.55 -13.96
CA ARG A 15 -2.42 9.16 -12.73
C ARG A 15 -1.45 9.03 -11.58
N VAL A 16 -1.72 9.75 -10.49
CA VAL A 16 -0.92 9.74 -9.27
C VAL A 16 -1.77 9.22 -8.13
N THR A 17 -1.20 8.36 -7.29
CA THR A 17 -1.76 7.95 -6.00
C THR A 17 -0.82 8.41 -4.90
N ILE A 18 -1.38 8.92 -3.81
CA ILE A 18 -0.63 9.39 -2.63
C ILE A 18 -1.21 8.69 -1.40
N LEU A 19 -0.43 7.80 -0.79
CA LEU A 19 -0.85 7.07 0.42
C LEU A 19 0.25 7.06 1.47
N GLN A 20 -0.17 7.02 2.72
CA GLN A 20 0.77 6.84 3.82
C GLN A 20 1.37 5.42 3.79
N PRO A 21 2.66 5.26 4.13
CA PRO A 21 3.28 3.94 4.29
C PRO A 21 2.56 3.11 5.35
N SER A 22 2.45 1.82 5.11
CA SER A 22 1.83 0.87 6.02
C SER A 22 2.64 -0.41 6.10
N TYR A 23 2.64 -1.06 7.26
CA TYR A 23 3.31 -2.34 7.45
C TYR A 23 2.53 -3.47 6.79
N LEU A 24 3.19 -4.24 5.90
CA LEU A 24 2.58 -5.35 5.14
C LEU A 24 1.21 -4.99 4.55
N PRO A 25 1.10 -4.01 3.64
CA PRO A 25 -0.18 -3.47 3.21
C PRO A 25 -1.16 -4.51 2.65
N TRP A 26 -2.44 -4.17 2.65
CA TRP A 26 -3.52 -4.98 2.11
C TRP A 26 -3.64 -4.85 0.58
N LEU A 27 -4.50 -5.68 -0.04
CA LEU A 27 -4.62 -5.74 -1.50
C LEU A 27 -4.99 -4.40 -2.14
N GLY A 28 -5.94 -3.65 -1.56
CA GLY A 28 -6.37 -2.36 -2.11
C GLY A 28 -5.27 -1.29 -2.18
N TYR A 29 -4.24 -1.39 -1.33
CA TYR A 29 -3.07 -0.53 -1.39
C TYR A 29 -2.27 -0.78 -2.69
N PHE A 30 -2.09 -2.04 -3.05
CA PHE A 30 -1.36 -2.44 -4.26
C PHE A 30 -2.22 -2.33 -5.52
N GLU A 31 -3.54 -2.43 -5.41
CA GLU A 31 -4.44 -2.16 -6.53
C GLU A 31 -4.33 -0.70 -6.98
N GLN A 32 -4.40 0.26 -6.06
CA GLN A 32 -4.16 1.68 -6.38
C GLN A 32 -2.76 1.89 -6.97
N MET A 33 -1.73 1.26 -6.37
CA MET A 33 -0.36 1.34 -6.89
C MET A 33 -0.28 0.83 -8.33
N SER A 34 -0.91 -0.30 -8.63
CA SER A 34 -0.87 -0.94 -9.95
C SER A 34 -1.62 -0.17 -11.05
N ARG A 35 -2.54 0.73 -10.66
CA ARG A 35 -3.32 1.60 -11.57
C ARG A 35 -2.67 2.95 -11.80
N SER A 36 -1.63 3.28 -11.07
CA SER A 36 -1.00 4.61 -11.08
C SER A 36 0.25 4.65 -11.93
N ASP A 37 0.50 5.77 -12.61
CA ASP A 37 1.77 6.06 -13.27
C ASP A 37 2.87 6.42 -12.28
N LYS A 38 2.51 6.99 -11.12
CA LYS A 38 3.40 7.27 -9.99
C LYS A 38 2.67 7.06 -8.69
N PHE A 39 3.36 6.46 -7.73
CA PHE A 39 2.85 6.23 -6.39
C PHE A 39 3.72 6.96 -5.36
N VAL A 40 3.12 7.84 -4.57
CA VAL A 40 3.83 8.65 -3.57
C VAL A 40 3.54 8.13 -2.17
N LEU A 41 4.59 7.78 -1.46
CA LEU A 41 4.52 7.53 -0.02
C LEU A 41 4.46 8.88 0.70
N LEU A 42 3.35 9.17 1.35
CA LEU A 42 3.17 10.34 2.20
C LEU A 42 3.82 10.05 3.56
N ASP A 43 5.13 10.19 3.64
CA ASP A 43 5.97 9.71 4.73
C ASP A 43 6.27 10.74 5.81
N ASP A 44 6.11 12.01 5.52
CA ASP A 44 6.40 13.16 6.40
C ASP A 44 5.19 13.67 7.22
N VAL A 45 4.15 12.84 7.34
CA VAL A 45 2.96 13.15 8.14
C VAL A 45 3.02 12.57 9.54
N GLN A 46 2.13 13.04 10.40
CA GLN A 46 2.01 12.55 11.77
C GLN A 46 1.66 11.05 11.82
N TYR A 47 2.34 10.32 12.71
CA TYR A 47 2.03 8.92 12.99
C TYR A 47 0.68 8.78 13.71
N THR A 48 -0.23 8.00 13.13
CA THR A 48 -1.54 7.70 13.71
C THR A 48 -1.48 6.41 14.54
N ARG A 49 -1.92 6.48 15.80
CA ARG A 49 -1.96 5.32 16.71
C ARG A 49 -3.11 4.38 16.37
N ARG A 50 -2.89 3.07 16.62
CA ARG A 50 -3.91 2.02 16.42
C ARG A 50 -4.45 1.92 15.01
N ASP A 51 -3.69 2.40 14.03
CA ASP A 51 -3.99 2.38 12.62
C ASP A 51 -3.12 1.33 11.88
N TRP A 52 -3.30 1.18 10.59
CA TRP A 52 -2.60 0.24 9.70
C TRP A 52 -1.10 0.55 9.54
N ARG A 53 -0.60 1.67 10.08
CA ARG A 53 0.80 2.11 9.95
C ARG A 53 1.78 1.07 10.49
N ASN A 54 1.50 0.52 11.68
CA ASN A 54 2.40 -0.42 12.34
C ASN A 54 1.83 -1.84 12.49
N ARG A 55 0.74 -2.18 11.81
CA ARG A 55 0.13 -3.51 11.92
C ARG A 55 -0.67 -3.87 10.68
N ASN A 56 -0.82 -5.19 10.46
CA ASN A 56 -1.77 -5.71 9.50
C ASN A 56 -2.27 -7.10 9.92
N ARG A 57 -3.30 -7.58 9.24
CA ARG A 57 -3.93 -8.87 9.50
C ARG A 57 -3.38 -9.95 8.58
N VAL A 58 -3.19 -11.14 9.14
CA VAL A 58 -2.82 -12.36 8.40
C VAL A 58 -3.78 -13.49 8.74
N ARG A 59 -3.95 -14.45 7.83
CA ARG A 59 -4.80 -15.62 8.01
C ARG A 59 -4.24 -16.54 9.09
N VAL A 60 -5.10 -16.98 9.98
CA VAL A 60 -4.80 -18.02 10.97
C VAL A 60 -5.92 -19.07 10.94
N ASN A 61 -5.74 -20.19 11.64
CA ASN A 61 -6.69 -21.31 11.60
C ASN A 61 -8.14 -20.88 11.89
N LYS A 62 -8.36 -20.03 12.88
CA LYS A 62 -9.70 -19.48 13.21
C LYS A 62 -9.75 -17.99 12.91
N GLY A 63 -9.99 -17.61 11.64
CA GLY A 63 -10.11 -16.23 11.24
C GLY A 63 -8.75 -15.57 10.92
N TRP A 64 -8.38 -14.50 11.60
CA TRP A 64 -7.17 -13.73 11.35
C TRP A 64 -6.48 -13.32 12.67
N SER A 65 -5.23 -12.89 12.57
CA SER A 65 -4.46 -12.34 13.67
C SER A 65 -3.72 -11.08 13.25
N TRP A 66 -3.52 -10.15 14.20
CA TRP A 66 -2.66 -9.01 13.99
C TRP A 66 -1.18 -9.38 14.02
N LEU A 67 -0.43 -8.91 13.04
CA LEU A 67 1.00 -8.72 13.14
C LEU A 67 1.24 -7.24 13.47
N THR A 68 1.58 -6.94 14.72
CA THR A 68 1.78 -5.57 15.19
C THR A 68 3.24 -5.33 15.54
N VAL A 69 3.85 -4.35 14.87
CA VAL A 69 5.18 -3.84 15.21
C VAL A 69 5.04 -2.91 16.40
N PRO A 70 5.67 -3.20 17.54
CA PRO A 70 5.63 -2.32 18.70
C PRO A 70 6.44 -1.05 18.45
N VAL A 71 5.92 0.09 18.89
CA VAL A 71 6.58 1.39 18.69
C VAL A 71 6.65 2.20 19.98
N LEU A 72 7.71 2.98 20.13
CA LEU A 72 7.94 3.84 21.27
C LEU A 72 7.02 5.07 21.22
N GLN A 73 6.01 5.13 22.10
CA GLN A 73 4.97 6.18 22.09
C GLN A 73 4.95 7.06 23.36
N LYS A 74 5.69 6.69 24.41
CA LYS A 74 5.64 7.41 25.67
C LYS A 74 6.13 8.85 25.46
N ASN A 75 5.27 9.82 25.81
CA ASN A 75 5.54 11.26 25.67
C ASN A 75 5.81 11.76 24.22
N LYS A 76 5.33 11.03 23.21
CA LYS A 76 5.50 11.35 21.79
C LYS A 76 4.15 11.44 21.09
N PHE A 77 3.40 12.51 21.35
CA PHE A 77 2.05 12.67 20.80
C PHE A 77 2.03 13.18 19.34
N SER A 78 3.05 13.91 18.94
CA SER A 78 3.14 14.58 17.62
C SER A 78 4.29 14.10 16.73
N GLN A 79 4.87 12.90 17.05
CA GLN A 79 5.95 12.38 16.21
C GLN A 79 5.47 12.10 14.78
N SER A 80 6.32 12.40 13.81
CA SER A 80 6.09 12.02 12.41
C SER A 80 6.26 10.50 12.22
N LEU A 81 5.79 9.99 11.10
CA LEU A 81 6.01 8.59 10.73
C LEU A 81 7.49 8.27 10.58
N LEU A 82 8.27 9.22 10.02
CA LEU A 82 9.72 9.09 9.86
C LEU A 82 10.48 8.99 11.20
N GLU A 83 9.99 9.69 12.25
CA GLU A 83 10.61 9.71 13.58
C GLU A 83 10.13 8.57 14.49
N THR A 84 9.14 7.80 14.05
CA THR A 84 8.56 6.73 14.85
C THR A 84 9.52 5.57 14.99
N ARG A 85 10.04 5.36 16.21
CA ARG A 85 10.98 4.28 16.53
C ARG A 85 10.26 3.01 16.95
N ILE A 86 10.80 1.87 16.51
CA ILE A 86 10.34 0.53 16.88
C ILE A 86 10.83 0.22 18.30
N ASP A 87 9.97 -0.41 19.10
CA ASP A 87 10.34 -0.95 20.41
C ASP A 87 10.93 -2.37 20.24
N ASN A 88 12.25 -2.43 20.11
CA ASN A 88 12.97 -3.68 19.96
C ASN A 88 13.21 -4.46 21.26
N SER A 89 12.73 -3.95 22.42
CA SER A 89 12.73 -4.72 23.67
C SER A 89 11.76 -5.92 23.61
N VAL A 90 10.77 -5.86 22.71
CA VAL A 90 9.81 -6.93 22.46
C VAL A 90 10.28 -7.79 21.27
N PRO A 91 10.30 -9.13 21.37
CA PRO A 91 10.77 -10.03 20.30
C PRO A 91 9.73 -10.17 19.17
N TRP A 92 9.24 -9.06 18.63
CA TRP A 92 8.18 -9.00 17.63
C TRP A 92 8.56 -9.67 16.31
N ARG A 93 9.81 -9.53 15.86
CA ARG A 93 10.32 -10.13 14.61
C ARG A 93 10.18 -11.65 14.64
N LYS A 94 10.67 -12.28 15.71
CA LYS A 94 10.55 -13.73 15.91
C LYS A 94 9.09 -14.18 15.95
N LYS A 95 8.23 -13.42 16.66
CA LYS A 95 6.79 -13.72 16.76
C LYS A 95 6.11 -13.66 15.39
N HIS A 96 6.36 -12.61 14.60
CA HIS A 96 5.78 -12.45 13.27
C HIS A 96 6.22 -13.57 12.33
N LEU A 97 7.53 -13.84 12.28
CA LEU A 97 8.08 -14.90 11.44
C LEU A 97 7.52 -16.28 11.80
N LEU A 98 7.41 -16.60 13.08
CA LEU A 98 6.79 -17.84 13.55
C LEU A 98 5.31 -17.91 13.16
N THR A 99 4.56 -16.83 13.29
CA THR A 99 3.15 -16.77 12.89
C THR A 99 3.00 -17.03 11.39
N LEU A 100 3.80 -16.36 10.54
CA LEU A 100 3.78 -16.59 9.10
C LEU A 100 4.14 -18.05 8.77
N ARG A 101 5.21 -18.58 9.36
CA ARG A 101 5.62 -19.97 9.11
C ARG A 101 4.54 -20.97 9.55
N GLN A 102 3.98 -20.81 10.76
CA GLN A 102 2.96 -21.72 11.29
C GLN A 102 1.71 -21.76 10.44
N HIS A 103 1.27 -20.60 9.95
CA HIS A 103 -0.02 -20.51 9.27
C HIS A 103 0.06 -20.59 7.74
N TYR A 104 1.24 -20.45 7.14
CA TYR A 104 1.39 -20.46 5.68
C TYR A 104 2.30 -21.56 5.12
N CYS A 105 3.06 -22.32 5.95
CA CYS A 105 4.00 -23.33 5.46
C CYS A 105 3.38 -24.46 4.60
N LYS A 106 2.06 -24.57 4.55
CA LYS A 106 1.33 -25.53 3.70
C LYS A 106 0.60 -24.86 2.53
N THR A 107 0.82 -23.56 2.30
CA THR A 107 0.28 -22.89 1.10
C THR A 107 1.16 -23.21 -0.12
N PRO A 108 0.58 -23.20 -1.34
CA PRO A 108 1.29 -23.66 -2.53
C PRO A 108 2.58 -22.91 -2.85
N PHE A 109 2.64 -21.61 -2.51
CA PHE A 109 3.77 -20.74 -2.88
C PHE A 109 4.58 -20.27 -1.68
N PHE A 110 4.44 -20.90 -0.51
CA PHE A 110 5.13 -20.49 0.71
C PHE A 110 6.65 -20.49 0.54
N GLU A 111 7.24 -21.58 0.07
CA GLU A 111 8.70 -21.71 -0.06
C GLU A 111 9.28 -20.66 -1.00
N LYS A 112 8.55 -20.31 -2.08
CA LYS A 112 8.98 -19.29 -3.04
C LYS A 112 9.16 -17.91 -2.41
N TYR A 113 8.21 -17.47 -1.57
CA TYR A 113 8.17 -16.10 -1.06
C TYR A 113 8.65 -15.95 0.38
N PHE A 114 8.62 -17.03 1.17
CA PHE A 114 8.95 -16.95 2.60
C PHE A 114 10.39 -16.55 2.87
N TYR A 115 11.34 -17.00 2.05
CA TYR A 115 12.75 -16.65 2.21
C TYR A 115 12.97 -15.13 2.16
N ARG A 116 12.35 -14.43 1.23
CA ARG A 116 12.45 -12.96 1.15
C ARG A 116 11.80 -12.28 2.36
N CYS A 117 10.65 -12.78 2.80
CA CYS A 117 10.03 -12.30 4.04
C CYS A 117 10.96 -12.50 5.24
N GLN A 118 11.59 -13.67 5.36
CA GLN A 118 12.53 -13.97 6.43
C GLN A 118 13.68 -12.96 6.46
N LYS A 119 14.24 -12.58 5.32
CA LYS A 119 15.30 -11.56 5.21
C LYS A 119 14.89 -10.22 5.80
N VAL A 120 13.64 -9.80 5.65
CA VAL A 120 13.12 -8.58 6.29
C VAL A 120 13.17 -8.67 7.81
N TYR A 121 12.83 -9.83 8.39
CA TYR A 121 12.82 -10.03 9.84
C TYR A 121 14.20 -10.34 10.44
N GLU A 122 15.18 -10.69 9.62
CA GLU A 122 16.58 -10.88 10.04
C GLU A 122 17.33 -9.54 10.21
N LYS A 123 16.86 -8.48 9.53
CA LYS A 123 17.42 -7.13 9.67
C LYS A 123 17.03 -6.47 11.00
N ASP A 124 17.88 -5.59 11.48
CA ASP A 124 17.55 -4.69 12.58
C ASP A 124 16.88 -3.42 12.04
N TRP A 125 15.74 -3.09 12.63
CA TRP A 125 14.94 -1.95 12.25
C TRP A 125 14.84 -0.96 13.41
N GLU A 126 15.32 0.26 13.23
CA GLU A 126 15.20 1.33 14.20
C GLU A 126 13.91 2.11 13.99
N PHE A 127 13.61 2.48 12.74
CA PHE A 127 12.46 3.31 12.39
C PHE A 127 11.35 2.50 11.73
N LEU A 128 10.11 2.83 12.08
CA LEU A 128 8.94 2.17 11.53
C LEU A 128 8.82 2.40 10.02
N PHE A 129 9.14 3.61 9.56
CA PHE A 129 9.09 3.94 8.14
C PHE A 129 9.97 3.02 7.29
N ASP A 130 11.21 2.77 7.73
CA ASP A 130 12.16 1.94 6.96
C ASP A 130 11.64 0.50 6.81
N LEU A 131 11.06 -0.06 7.88
CA LEU A 131 10.42 -1.36 7.83
C LEU A 131 9.18 -1.37 6.92
N CYS A 132 8.33 -0.33 6.98
CA CYS A 132 7.18 -0.21 6.09
C CYS A 132 7.63 -0.14 4.63
N LEU A 133 8.62 0.69 4.32
CA LEU A 133 9.18 0.83 2.99
C LEU A 133 9.71 -0.51 2.46
N GLU A 134 10.49 -1.23 3.26
CA GLU A 134 11.02 -2.55 2.87
C GLU A 134 9.90 -3.56 2.59
N THR A 135 8.85 -3.60 3.44
CA THR A 135 7.72 -4.52 3.22
C THR A 135 6.86 -4.12 2.01
N ILE A 136 6.74 -2.83 1.72
CA ILE A 136 6.06 -2.33 0.52
C ILE A 136 6.85 -2.72 -0.73
N ILE A 137 8.16 -2.49 -0.75
CA ILE A 137 9.04 -2.86 -1.87
C ILE A 137 9.00 -4.36 -2.11
N LEU A 138 9.15 -5.17 -1.06
CA LEU A 138 9.06 -6.63 -1.15
C LEU A 138 7.76 -7.07 -1.82
N LEU A 139 6.61 -6.60 -1.32
CA LEU A 139 5.31 -7.02 -1.85
C LEU A 139 5.05 -6.47 -3.25
N LYS A 140 5.47 -5.23 -3.53
CA LYS A 140 5.41 -4.62 -4.86
C LYS A 140 6.16 -5.45 -5.91
N GLU A 141 7.40 -5.84 -5.61
CA GLU A 141 8.24 -6.66 -6.49
C GLU A 141 7.67 -8.06 -6.70
N GLU A 142 7.24 -8.73 -5.61
CA GLU A 142 6.68 -10.08 -5.72
C GLU A 142 5.29 -10.11 -6.40
N LEU A 143 4.55 -9.03 -6.36
CA LEU A 143 3.33 -8.84 -7.14
C LEU A 143 3.61 -8.47 -8.61
N GLY A 144 4.84 -8.15 -8.99
CA GLY A 144 5.19 -7.72 -10.35
C GLY A 144 4.67 -6.32 -10.69
N ILE A 145 4.53 -5.43 -9.70
CA ILE A 145 4.08 -4.04 -9.93
C ILE A 145 5.31 -3.18 -10.23
N GLU A 146 5.33 -2.55 -11.39
CA GLU A 146 6.47 -1.74 -11.86
C GLU A 146 6.35 -0.24 -11.52
N THR A 147 5.18 0.21 -11.06
CA THR A 147 4.90 1.62 -10.74
C THR A 147 6.02 2.27 -9.94
N PRO A 148 6.58 3.41 -10.38
CA PRO A 148 7.58 4.15 -9.64
C PRO A 148 7.08 4.59 -8.26
N LEU A 149 7.91 4.34 -7.23
CA LEU A 149 7.64 4.69 -5.84
C LEU A 149 8.44 5.94 -5.47
N LEU A 150 7.75 6.99 -5.04
CA LEU A 150 8.30 8.26 -4.65
C LEU A 150 8.03 8.54 -3.17
N ARG A 151 8.73 9.51 -2.57
CA ARG A 151 8.55 9.91 -1.18
C ARG A 151 8.23 11.40 -1.11
N SER A 152 7.16 11.76 -0.38
CA SER A 152 6.77 13.17 -0.22
C SER A 152 7.83 14.00 0.51
N SER A 153 8.57 13.39 1.45
CA SER A 153 9.68 14.04 2.15
C SER A 153 10.86 14.45 1.26
N GLN A 154 10.95 13.89 0.06
CA GLN A 154 12.01 14.20 -0.93
C GLN A 154 11.54 15.17 -2.03
N MET A 155 10.30 15.63 -1.95
CA MET A 155 9.68 16.52 -2.92
C MET A 155 9.67 17.96 -2.41
N LYS A 156 9.68 18.94 -3.34
CA LYS A 156 9.59 20.36 -3.03
C LYS A 156 8.13 20.82 -2.92
N THR A 157 7.40 20.20 -2.03
CA THR A 157 5.96 20.44 -1.87
C THR A 157 5.66 21.09 -0.51
N SER A 158 4.57 21.84 -0.44
CA SER A 158 4.15 22.61 0.74
C SER A 158 2.67 22.43 1.01
N GLY A 159 2.18 23.02 2.10
CA GLY A 159 0.78 22.95 2.52
C GLY A 159 0.48 21.76 3.42
N GLU A 160 -0.77 21.71 3.88
CA GLU A 160 -1.30 20.66 4.74
C GLU A 160 -2.57 20.07 4.13
N LYS A 161 -2.94 18.85 4.53
CA LYS A 161 -4.19 18.20 4.10
C LYS A 161 -4.36 18.22 2.57
N THR A 162 -5.49 18.73 2.05
CA THR A 162 -5.79 18.79 0.62
C THR A 162 -4.76 19.59 -0.15
N GLU A 163 -4.31 20.74 0.36
CA GLU A 163 -3.30 21.57 -0.31
C GLU A 163 -1.98 20.80 -0.49
N ARG A 164 -1.58 19.98 0.48
CA ARG A 164 -0.40 19.12 0.36
C ARG A 164 -0.54 18.11 -0.79
N LEU A 165 -1.70 17.49 -0.92
CA LEU A 165 -2.00 16.55 -2.00
C LEU A 165 -1.95 17.24 -3.36
N LEU A 166 -2.57 18.41 -3.49
CA LEU A 166 -2.55 19.23 -4.69
C LEU A 166 -1.14 19.68 -5.07
N SER A 167 -0.33 20.08 -4.08
CA SER A 167 1.06 20.46 -4.29
C SER A 167 1.88 19.30 -4.87
N ILE A 168 1.69 18.08 -4.36
CA ILE A 168 2.33 16.86 -4.90
C ILE A 168 1.84 16.58 -6.32
N CYS A 169 0.54 16.64 -6.56
CA CYS A 169 -0.04 16.43 -7.88
C CYS A 169 0.52 17.42 -8.92
N ARG A 170 0.62 18.71 -8.56
CA ARG A 170 1.22 19.75 -9.42
C ARG A 170 2.67 19.47 -9.76
N GLU A 171 3.49 19.15 -8.76
CA GLU A 171 4.92 18.85 -8.97
C GLU A 171 5.12 17.65 -9.92
N LEU A 172 4.21 16.68 -9.86
CA LEU A 172 4.28 15.50 -10.71
C LEU A 172 3.62 15.66 -12.08
N GLY A 173 2.94 16.77 -12.34
CA GLY A 173 2.17 16.99 -13.56
C GLY A 173 0.98 16.05 -13.66
N ALA A 174 0.34 15.72 -12.53
CA ALA A 174 -0.81 14.84 -12.49
C ALA A 174 -2.01 15.45 -13.23
N THR A 175 -2.67 14.63 -14.05
CA THR A 175 -3.98 14.93 -14.64
C THR A 175 -5.10 14.21 -13.88
N HIS A 176 -4.76 13.13 -13.15
CA HIS A 176 -5.69 12.33 -12.35
C HIS A 176 -5.07 12.04 -11.00
N TYR A 177 -5.86 12.21 -9.95
CA TYR A 177 -5.50 11.81 -8.59
C TYR A 177 -6.40 10.65 -8.16
N LEU A 178 -5.82 9.45 -8.01
CA LEU A 178 -6.53 8.27 -7.52
C LEU A 178 -6.39 8.20 -5.99
N SER A 179 -7.49 8.41 -5.29
CA SER A 179 -7.58 8.41 -3.84
C SER A 179 -8.29 7.17 -3.29
N GLY A 180 -8.03 6.83 -2.03
CA GLY A 180 -8.84 5.84 -1.33
C GLY A 180 -10.24 6.38 -1.01
N GLU A 181 -11.25 5.50 -0.95
CA GLU A 181 -12.65 5.86 -0.68
C GLU A 181 -12.82 6.66 0.62
N ALA A 182 -12.08 6.30 1.68
CA ALA A 182 -12.13 6.99 2.97
C ALA A 182 -11.70 8.47 2.91
N ALA A 183 -11.11 8.93 1.83
CA ALA A 183 -10.72 10.33 1.66
C ALA A 183 -11.88 11.21 1.16
N SER A 184 -12.97 10.62 0.69
CA SER A 184 -14.18 11.36 0.26
C SER A 184 -14.80 12.23 1.35
N ASP A 185 -14.55 11.87 2.61
CA ASP A 185 -15.12 12.62 3.75
C ASP A 185 -14.48 13.99 3.99
N TYR A 186 -13.28 14.25 3.42
CA TYR A 186 -12.53 15.48 3.68
C TYR A 186 -11.89 16.13 2.45
N ILE A 187 -11.94 15.51 1.28
CA ILE A 187 -11.43 16.05 0.02
C ILE A 187 -12.60 16.66 -0.76
N LEU A 188 -12.46 17.92 -1.16
CA LEU A 188 -13.41 18.59 -2.04
C LEU A 188 -12.98 18.43 -3.49
N GLU A 189 -13.85 17.88 -4.33
CA GLU A 189 -13.58 17.69 -5.78
C GLU A 189 -13.29 19.00 -6.50
N GLU A 190 -13.92 20.08 -6.05
CA GLU A 190 -13.72 21.43 -6.61
C GLU A 190 -12.28 21.92 -6.51
N ASP A 191 -11.57 21.54 -5.43
CA ASP A 191 -10.17 21.92 -5.23
C ASP A 191 -9.27 21.32 -6.33
N PHE A 192 -9.54 20.07 -6.74
CA PHE A 192 -8.78 19.37 -7.78
C PHE A 192 -9.20 19.83 -9.18
N SER A 193 -10.50 19.93 -9.45
CA SER A 193 -11.02 20.35 -10.76
C SER A 193 -10.61 21.77 -11.13
N SER A 194 -10.53 22.70 -10.16
CA SER A 194 -10.00 24.05 -10.36
C SER A 194 -8.56 24.09 -10.87
N GLN A 195 -7.82 23.00 -10.67
CA GLN A 195 -6.43 22.83 -11.11
C GLN A 195 -6.29 21.87 -12.31
N ASN A 196 -7.40 21.55 -12.98
CA ASN A 196 -7.46 20.60 -14.09
C ASN A 196 -6.95 19.20 -13.71
N ILE A 197 -7.20 18.77 -12.48
CA ILE A 197 -6.90 17.43 -11.98
C ILE A 197 -8.21 16.71 -11.73
N GLU A 198 -8.42 15.57 -12.37
CA GLU A 198 -9.58 14.71 -12.14
C GLU A 198 -9.36 13.91 -10.86
N LEU A 199 -10.30 13.99 -9.91
CA LEU A 199 -10.29 13.21 -8.69
C LEU A 199 -11.06 11.90 -8.92
N GLU A 200 -10.38 10.78 -8.76
CA GLU A 200 -10.96 9.45 -8.85
C GLU A 200 -10.91 8.78 -7.47
N TYR A 201 -12.00 8.20 -7.01
CA TYR A 201 -12.02 7.37 -5.81
C TYR A 201 -11.93 5.89 -6.16
N GLN A 202 -11.10 5.17 -5.40
CA GLN A 202 -10.99 3.72 -5.52
C GLN A 202 -12.32 3.07 -5.10
N LYS A 203 -12.91 2.30 -6.01
CA LYS A 203 -14.04 1.41 -5.74
C LYS A 203 -13.54 -0.03 -5.80
N TYR A 204 -12.85 -0.46 -4.75
CA TYR A 204 -12.20 -1.76 -4.74
C TYR A 204 -13.06 -2.81 -4.03
N GLU A 205 -13.66 -3.69 -4.80
CA GLU A 205 -14.29 -4.90 -4.29
C GLU A 205 -13.19 -5.95 -4.01
N HIS A 206 -13.15 -6.45 -2.78
CA HIS A 206 -12.10 -7.38 -2.40
C HIS A 206 -12.29 -8.72 -3.12
N PRO A 207 -11.34 -9.19 -3.95
CA PRO A 207 -11.48 -10.45 -4.67
C PRO A 207 -11.51 -11.61 -3.70
N VAL A 208 -12.32 -12.65 -4.03
CA VAL A 208 -12.31 -13.92 -3.34
C VAL A 208 -11.28 -14.82 -4.02
N TYR A 209 -10.37 -15.39 -3.24
CA TYR A 209 -9.33 -16.32 -3.72
C TYR A 209 -9.15 -17.48 -2.73
N PRO A 210 -8.57 -18.60 -3.17
CA PRO A 210 -8.29 -19.74 -2.28
C PRO A 210 -7.42 -19.32 -1.11
N GLN A 211 -7.84 -19.64 0.11
CA GLN A 211 -7.05 -19.48 1.33
C GLN A 211 -6.85 -20.84 2.00
N ARG A 212 -5.74 -20.99 2.72
CA ARG A 212 -5.35 -22.25 3.35
C ARG A 212 -6.43 -22.87 4.24
N TYR A 213 -7.18 -22.06 4.97
CA TYR A 213 -8.17 -22.53 5.93
C TYR A 213 -9.58 -22.34 5.40
N PRO A 214 -10.56 -23.17 5.81
CA PRO A 214 -11.96 -23.02 5.42
C PRO A 214 -12.52 -21.64 5.75
N GLY A 215 -13.44 -21.19 4.90
CA GLY A 215 -14.05 -19.86 4.98
C GLY A 215 -13.09 -18.76 4.51
N PHE A 216 -13.60 -17.83 3.71
CA PHE A 216 -12.83 -16.70 3.21
C PHE A 216 -12.76 -15.56 4.24
N VAL A 217 -11.59 -14.97 4.43
CA VAL A 217 -11.36 -13.80 5.28
C VAL A 217 -10.82 -12.67 4.43
N PRO A 218 -11.59 -11.59 4.20
CA PRO A 218 -11.17 -10.45 3.39
C PRO A 218 -10.21 -9.51 4.16
N GLN A 219 -9.66 -8.55 3.43
CA GLN A 219 -8.86 -7.44 3.97
C GLN A 219 -7.63 -7.89 4.78
N LEU A 220 -7.00 -8.96 4.37
CA LEU A 220 -5.70 -9.37 4.88
C LEU A 220 -4.56 -8.63 4.16
N SER A 221 -3.35 -8.70 4.73
CA SER A 221 -2.13 -8.30 4.04
C SER A 221 -2.00 -9.01 2.68
N ALA A 222 -1.46 -8.34 1.69
CA ALA A 222 -1.21 -8.91 0.35
C ALA A 222 -0.28 -10.14 0.37
N ILE A 223 0.46 -10.35 1.46
CA ILE A 223 1.26 -11.56 1.67
C ILE A 223 0.39 -12.83 1.69
N ASP A 224 -0.87 -12.74 2.16
CA ASP A 224 -1.82 -13.85 2.15
C ASP A 224 -2.13 -14.29 0.71
N LEU A 225 -2.40 -13.33 -0.17
CA LEU A 225 -2.63 -13.59 -1.59
C LEU A 225 -1.40 -14.23 -2.25
N LEU A 226 -0.20 -13.69 -2.02
CA LEU A 226 1.04 -14.22 -2.58
C LEU A 226 1.30 -15.68 -2.18
N PHE A 227 1.15 -16.01 -0.90
CA PHE A 227 1.38 -17.37 -0.43
C PHE A 227 0.37 -18.38 -0.98
N ASN A 228 -0.87 -17.95 -1.24
CA ASN A 228 -1.93 -18.83 -1.75
C ASN A 228 -1.99 -18.90 -3.28
N CYS A 229 -1.70 -17.79 -3.99
CA CYS A 229 -1.98 -17.67 -5.43
C CYS A 229 -0.73 -17.42 -6.30
N GLY A 230 0.41 -17.10 -5.71
CA GLY A 230 1.69 -16.97 -6.40
C GLY A 230 1.67 -15.95 -7.54
N GLU A 231 2.08 -16.36 -8.73
CA GLU A 231 2.19 -15.51 -9.92
C GLU A 231 0.86 -14.95 -10.41
N LYS A 232 -0.26 -15.59 -10.06
CA LYS A 232 -1.62 -15.11 -10.38
C LYS A 232 -2.07 -13.95 -9.49
N SER A 233 -1.28 -13.58 -8.49
CA SER A 233 -1.70 -12.60 -7.48
C SER A 233 -1.99 -11.23 -8.08
N LEU A 234 -1.23 -10.77 -9.08
CA LEU A 234 -1.47 -9.47 -9.71
C LEU A 234 -2.78 -9.44 -10.49
N ASP A 235 -3.09 -10.51 -11.25
CA ASP A 235 -4.32 -10.61 -12.04
C ASP A 235 -5.54 -10.68 -11.13
N ILE A 236 -5.46 -11.45 -10.04
CA ILE A 236 -6.50 -11.52 -9.01
C ILE A 236 -6.70 -10.16 -8.35
N LEU A 237 -5.63 -9.50 -7.97
CA LEU A 237 -5.65 -8.18 -7.35
C LEU A 237 -6.30 -7.13 -8.26
N ARG A 238 -6.02 -7.17 -9.57
CA ARG A 238 -6.58 -6.29 -10.60
C ARG A 238 -7.96 -6.72 -11.08
N GLN A 239 -8.42 -7.90 -10.71
CA GLN A 239 -9.69 -8.50 -11.16
C GLN A 239 -9.79 -8.62 -12.70
N VAL A 240 -8.67 -8.89 -13.36
CA VAL A 240 -8.58 -8.98 -14.82
C VAL A 240 -9.23 -10.26 -15.35
N GLU A 241 -9.24 -11.34 -14.55
CA GLU A 241 -9.88 -12.62 -14.89
C GLU A 241 -10.85 -13.07 -13.78
N PRO A 242 -12.01 -13.68 -14.14
CA PRO A 242 -12.85 -14.34 -13.17
C PRO A 242 -12.10 -15.54 -12.57
N ILE A 243 -11.99 -15.57 -11.25
CA ILE A 243 -11.35 -16.67 -10.53
C ILE A 243 -12.18 -17.93 -10.73
N ARG A 244 -11.74 -18.82 -11.63
CA ARG A 244 -12.31 -20.17 -11.72
C ARG A 244 -11.75 -20.95 -10.54
N CYS A 245 -12.57 -21.12 -9.49
CA CYS A 245 -12.31 -22.10 -8.43
C CYS A 245 -12.42 -23.49 -9.06
N SER A 246 -11.31 -24.19 -9.17
CA SER A 246 -11.25 -25.62 -9.51
C SER A 246 -11.32 -26.44 -8.23
#